data_4a55f872b560cbd30292d43acafe4411
#
_entry.id   4a55f872b560cbd30292d43acafe4411
#
_cell.length_a   1.000
_cell.length_b   1.000
_cell.length_c   1.000
_cell.angle_alpha   90.00
_cell.angle_beta   90.00
_cell.angle_gamma   90.00
#
_symmetry.space_group_name_H-M   'P 1'
#
loop_
_entity.id
_entity.type
_entity.pdbx_description
1 polymer ?
#
loop_
_entity_poly.entity_id
_entity_poly.type
_entity_poly.pdbx_seq_one_letter_code
_entity_poly.pdbx_strand_id
1 'polypeptide(L)'
;VFEQLFGAGGTPERRSQLRQTDSSILDWVMEEMTGLRRQLGLADQQRLDQYVNNIREIEQRIQRIEERNSSGAQRELPSAPAGVPDSFDEHVKLMFDLQLLAFEADLTRVFSFKFGRDGSSRVYPESGIDAGFHGASHHGGRDSRVRDYAEINKYHVSLLPYFMEKLQNTMEGDTSLLDNTVIVYGSPMADSNLHNHRRCPLIMLGGAGGALDGGVHLHADDGTPMANVMLDLMQRLGMDDMKSFGDSNGIFSLSAPPTEAGNA
;
A
#
# COMPACT_ATOMS: atom_id res chain seq x y z
N VAL A 1 -10.11 10.27 1.76
CA VAL A 1 -8.73 10.01 2.25
C VAL A 1 -7.88 11.25 2.05
N PHE A 2 -7.73 11.76 0.81
CA PHE A 2 -6.93 12.97 0.54
C PHE A 2 -7.37 14.15 1.44
N GLU A 3 -8.67 14.44 1.48
CA GLU A 3 -9.25 15.49 2.32
C GLU A 3 -9.05 15.26 3.82
N GLN A 4 -8.98 13.99 4.27
CA GLN A 4 -8.67 13.64 5.66
C GLN A 4 -7.19 13.83 6.00
N LEU A 5 -6.32 13.55 5.05
CA LEU A 5 -4.87 13.69 5.23
C LEU A 5 -4.44 15.17 5.13
N PHE A 6 -5.05 15.92 4.21
CA PHE A 6 -4.61 17.28 3.85
C PHE A 6 -5.63 18.38 4.17
N GLY A 7 -6.77 18.02 4.78
CA GLY A 7 -7.64 18.99 5.44
C GLY A 7 -8.78 19.60 4.61
N ALA A 8 -9.69 18.82 4.05
CA ALA A 8 -10.99 19.35 3.60
C ALA A 8 -12.12 18.32 3.78
N GLY A 9 -13.05 18.56 4.68
CA GLY A 9 -14.28 17.79 4.84
C GLY A 9 -15.51 18.59 4.38
N GLY A 10 -16.55 17.92 3.83
CA GLY A 10 -17.80 18.58 3.48
C GLY A 10 -18.67 17.86 2.45
N THR A 11 -19.84 18.44 2.12
CA THR A 11 -20.74 17.91 1.10
C THR A 11 -20.13 18.01 -0.32
N PRO A 12 -20.63 17.28 -1.33
CA PRO A 12 -20.13 17.37 -2.71
C PRO A 12 -20.14 18.80 -3.26
N GLU A 13 -21.18 19.59 -2.95
CA GLU A 13 -21.30 20.99 -3.36
C GLU A 13 -20.24 21.87 -2.69
N ARG A 14 -20.02 21.66 -1.39
CA ARG A 14 -18.99 22.37 -0.62
C ARG A 14 -17.60 21.97 -1.08
N ARG A 15 -17.39 20.71 -1.45
CA ARG A 15 -16.13 20.26 -2.05
C ARG A 15 -15.89 20.89 -3.43
N SER A 16 -16.93 21.06 -4.25
CA SER A 16 -16.83 21.77 -5.53
C SER A 16 -16.46 23.24 -5.36
N GLN A 17 -17.04 23.94 -4.39
CA GLN A 17 -16.70 25.31 -4.05
C GLN A 17 -15.29 25.44 -3.44
N LEU A 18 -14.91 24.48 -2.57
CA LEU A 18 -13.56 24.42 -2.01
C LEU A 18 -12.51 24.17 -3.09
N ARG A 19 -12.78 23.29 -4.08
CA ARG A 19 -11.85 23.02 -5.20
C ARG A 19 -11.55 24.26 -6.05
N GLN A 20 -12.53 25.13 -6.28
CA GLN A 20 -12.29 26.41 -6.94
C GLN A 20 -11.40 27.34 -6.09
N THR A 21 -11.56 27.22 -4.76
CA THR A 21 -10.70 27.93 -3.81
C THR A 21 -9.34 27.27 -3.67
N ASP A 22 -9.27 25.93 -3.71
CA ASP A 22 -8.05 25.12 -3.54
C ASP A 22 -7.14 25.20 -4.77
N SER A 23 -7.68 25.34 -5.98
CA SER A 23 -6.88 25.69 -7.17
C SER A 23 -6.16 27.03 -6.97
N SER A 24 -6.83 27.98 -6.37
CA SER A 24 -6.24 29.27 -5.99
C SER A 24 -5.23 29.16 -4.82
N ILE A 25 -5.47 28.22 -3.88
CA ILE A 25 -4.54 27.93 -2.77
C ILE A 25 -3.30 27.19 -3.26
N LEU A 26 -3.43 26.26 -4.20
CA LEU A 26 -2.29 25.57 -4.82
C LEU A 26 -1.41 26.55 -5.59
N ASP A 27 -2.00 27.47 -6.32
CA ASP A 27 -1.24 28.53 -6.99
C ASP A 27 -0.50 29.42 -5.98
N TRP A 28 -1.16 29.75 -4.86
CA TRP A 28 -0.53 30.51 -3.77
C TRP A 28 0.57 29.71 -3.05
N VAL A 29 0.31 28.43 -2.74
CA VAL A 29 1.31 27.51 -2.16
C VAL A 29 2.51 27.36 -3.10
N MET A 30 2.28 27.30 -4.42
CA MET A 30 3.34 27.24 -5.42
C MET A 30 4.19 28.51 -5.46
N GLU A 31 3.58 29.67 -5.21
CA GLU A 31 4.28 30.95 -5.13
C GLU A 31 5.15 31.01 -3.85
N GLU A 32 4.61 30.61 -2.71
CA GLU A 32 5.34 30.46 -1.44
C GLU A 32 6.48 29.43 -1.54
N MET A 33 6.23 28.28 -2.15
CA MET A 33 7.25 27.25 -2.38
C MET A 33 8.37 27.74 -3.32
N THR A 34 8.05 28.61 -4.26
CA THR A 34 9.07 29.25 -5.11
C THR A 34 9.98 30.16 -4.27
N GLY A 35 9.43 30.83 -3.28
CA GLY A 35 10.18 31.61 -2.29
C GLY A 35 11.07 30.74 -1.40
N LEU A 36 10.53 29.66 -0.86
CA LEU A 36 11.25 28.67 -0.06
C LEU A 36 12.37 27.99 -0.85
N ARG A 37 12.11 27.59 -2.08
CA ARG A 37 13.07 26.94 -2.97
C ARG A 37 14.38 27.73 -3.11
N ARG A 38 14.31 29.05 -3.15
CA ARG A 38 15.49 29.92 -3.25
C ARG A 38 16.39 29.90 -2.01
N GLN A 39 15.88 29.42 -0.88
CA GLN A 39 16.57 29.36 0.40
C GLN A 39 17.14 27.97 0.71
N LEU A 40 16.79 26.98 -0.10
CA LEU A 40 17.17 25.58 0.09
C LEU A 40 18.42 25.21 -0.68
N GLY A 41 19.17 24.24 -0.19
CA GLY A 41 20.26 23.57 -0.90
C GLY A 41 19.73 22.75 -2.09
N LEU A 42 20.60 22.40 -3.03
CA LEU A 42 20.22 21.69 -4.27
C LEU A 42 19.44 20.39 -4.03
N ALA A 43 19.84 19.58 -3.05
CA ALA A 43 19.16 18.34 -2.71
C ALA A 43 17.73 18.57 -2.21
N ASP A 44 17.54 19.59 -1.37
CA ASP A 44 16.22 19.91 -0.81
C ASP A 44 15.34 20.63 -1.86
N GLN A 45 15.92 21.35 -2.80
CA GLN A 45 15.21 21.89 -3.96
C GLN A 45 14.63 20.76 -4.82
N GLN A 46 15.42 19.72 -5.09
CA GLN A 46 14.96 18.56 -5.86
C GLN A 46 13.82 17.82 -5.16
N ARG A 47 13.90 17.66 -3.83
CA ARG A 47 12.83 17.06 -3.03
C ARG A 47 11.56 17.90 -3.07
N LEU A 48 11.68 19.20 -2.91
CA LEU A 48 10.54 20.12 -2.99
C LEU A 48 9.88 20.06 -4.37
N ASP A 49 10.65 20.07 -5.45
CA ASP A 49 10.17 19.96 -6.82
C ASP A 49 9.44 18.62 -7.05
N GLN A 50 10.00 17.52 -6.55
CA GLN A 50 9.39 16.19 -6.62
C GLN A 50 8.07 16.13 -5.86
N TYR A 51 8.03 16.65 -4.64
CA TYR A 51 6.82 16.74 -3.81
C TYR A 51 5.69 17.50 -4.51
N VAL A 52 6.01 18.67 -5.07
CA VAL A 52 5.03 19.49 -5.81
C VAL A 52 4.51 18.76 -7.04
N ASN A 53 5.38 18.07 -7.78
CA ASN A 53 4.97 17.31 -8.97
C ASN A 53 4.07 16.13 -8.59
N ASN A 54 4.37 15.42 -7.50
CA ASN A 54 3.53 14.31 -7.01
C ASN A 54 2.14 14.81 -6.60
N ILE A 55 2.03 15.95 -5.91
CA ILE A 55 0.73 16.56 -5.59
C ILE A 55 -0.07 16.86 -6.84
N ARG A 56 0.56 17.48 -7.86
CA ARG A 56 -0.11 17.81 -9.12
C ARG A 56 -0.58 16.57 -9.90
N GLU A 57 0.22 15.51 -9.91
CA GLU A 57 -0.15 14.25 -10.55
C GLU A 57 -1.40 13.64 -9.92
N ILE A 58 -1.46 13.63 -8.58
CA ILE A 58 -2.61 13.11 -7.83
C ILE A 58 -3.84 13.97 -8.09
N GLU A 59 -3.70 15.30 -8.03
CA GLU A 59 -4.80 16.23 -8.28
C GLU A 59 -5.40 16.03 -9.68
N GLN A 60 -4.55 15.97 -10.71
CA GLN A 60 -4.98 15.73 -12.10
C GLN A 60 -5.65 14.35 -12.26
N ARG A 61 -5.21 13.33 -11.51
CA ARG A 61 -5.83 12.02 -11.50
C ARG A 61 -7.22 12.07 -10.87
N ILE A 62 -7.36 12.75 -9.72
CA ILE A 62 -8.66 12.96 -9.06
C ILE A 62 -9.61 13.73 -9.97
N GLN A 63 -9.17 14.81 -10.60
CA GLN A 63 -9.98 15.60 -11.54
C GLN A 63 -10.46 14.76 -12.72
N ARG A 64 -9.59 13.96 -13.34
CA ARG A 64 -9.96 13.07 -14.45
C ARG A 64 -10.99 12.02 -14.04
N ILE A 65 -10.88 11.48 -12.81
CA ILE A 65 -11.87 10.53 -12.26
C ILE A 65 -13.21 11.22 -12.04
N GLU A 66 -13.22 12.43 -11.49
CA GLU A 66 -14.43 13.21 -11.26
C GLU A 66 -15.10 13.62 -12.57
N GLU A 67 -14.34 14.05 -13.58
CA GLU A 67 -14.87 14.35 -14.91
C GLU A 67 -15.50 13.12 -15.58
N ARG A 68 -14.86 11.95 -15.47
CA ARG A 68 -15.37 10.68 -15.96
C ARG A 68 -16.67 10.27 -15.25
N ASN A 69 -16.74 10.46 -13.93
CA ASN A 69 -17.92 10.15 -13.12
C ASN A 69 -19.07 11.16 -13.34
N SER A 70 -18.75 12.41 -13.70
CA SER A 70 -19.74 13.46 -13.98
C SER A 70 -20.26 13.46 -15.41
N SER A 71 -19.57 12.82 -16.35
CA SER A 71 -19.91 12.80 -17.79
C SER A 71 -21.13 11.94 -18.16
N GLY A 72 -21.82 11.37 -17.17
CA GLY A 72 -23.18 10.81 -17.38
C GLY A 72 -23.25 9.55 -18.24
N ALA A 73 -22.15 8.83 -18.45
CA ALA A 73 -22.22 7.50 -19.05
C ALA A 73 -22.98 6.58 -18.07
N GLN A 74 -24.28 6.41 -18.32
CA GLN A 74 -25.15 5.54 -17.53
C GLN A 74 -24.58 4.11 -17.54
N ARG A 75 -23.91 3.76 -16.46
CA ARG A 75 -23.72 2.36 -16.10
C ARG A 75 -24.80 1.99 -15.10
N GLU A 76 -25.49 0.89 -15.33
CA GLU A 76 -26.50 0.32 -14.41
C GLU A 76 -25.90 -0.20 -13.09
N LEU A 77 -24.90 0.46 -12.59
CA LEU A 77 -24.30 0.18 -11.27
C LEU A 77 -24.70 1.29 -10.31
N PRO A 78 -24.99 0.97 -9.05
CA PRO A 78 -25.25 2.01 -8.06
C PRO A 78 -24.06 2.97 -8.08
N SER A 79 -24.36 4.26 -8.24
CA SER A 79 -23.36 5.34 -8.34
C SER A 79 -22.30 5.21 -7.26
N ALA A 80 -21.06 4.95 -7.69
CA ALA A 80 -19.93 5.06 -6.78
C ALA A 80 -19.88 6.50 -6.21
N PRO A 81 -19.58 6.68 -4.93
CA PRO A 81 -19.42 8.02 -4.39
C PRO A 81 -18.43 8.81 -5.24
N ALA A 82 -18.75 10.05 -5.57
CA ALA A 82 -17.86 10.93 -6.33
C ALA A 82 -16.46 10.95 -5.69
N GLY A 83 -15.43 10.69 -6.50
CA GLY A 83 -14.02 10.65 -6.04
C GLY A 83 -13.46 9.25 -5.76
N VAL A 84 -14.22 8.17 -5.99
CA VAL A 84 -13.69 6.80 -5.94
C VAL A 84 -13.63 6.25 -7.38
N PRO A 85 -12.46 5.80 -7.86
CA PRO A 85 -12.36 5.16 -9.16
C PRO A 85 -13.25 3.92 -9.27
N ASP A 86 -13.89 3.73 -10.44
CA ASP A 86 -14.65 2.50 -10.71
C ASP A 86 -13.71 1.30 -10.82
N SER A 87 -12.54 1.49 -11.45
CA SER A 87 -11.51 0.47 -11.56
C SER A 87 -10.83 0.26 -10.21
N PHE A 88 -10.71 -1.02 -9.83
CA PHE A 88 -9.99 -1.39 -8.60
C PHE A 88 -8.51 -1.08 -8.70
N ASP A 89 -7.90 -1.30 -9.86
CA ASP A 89 -6.49 -0.98 -10.13
C ASP A 89 -6.24 0.52 -9.94
N GLU A 90 -7.05 1.38 -10.56
CA GLU A 90 -6.93 2.83 -10.39
C GLU A 90 -7.13 3.27 -8.94
N HIS A 91 -8.08 2.64 -8.23
CA HIS A 91 -8.32 2.94 -6.82
C HIS A 91 -7.12 2.59 -5.95
N VAL A 92 -6.57 1.39 -6.12
CA VAL A 92 -5.39 0.95 -5.34
C VAL A 92 -4.18 1.82 -5.64
N LYS A 93 -3.92 2.12 -6.92
CA LYS A 93 -2.82 3.02 -7.31
C LYS A 93 -2.98 4.42 -6.72
N LEU A 94 -4.19 4.98 -6.75
CA LEU A 94 -4.46 6.27 -6.10
C LEU A 94 -4.19 6.21 -4.58
N MET A 95 -4.59 5.12 -3.92
CA MET A 95 -4.32 4.95 -2.49
C MET A 95 -2.83 4.81 -2.19
N PHE A 96 -2.05 4.16 -3.05
CA PHE A 96 -0.61 4.09 -2.93
C PHE A 96 0.06 5.45 -3.14
N ASP A 97 -0.39 6.23 -4.12
CA ASP A 97 0.10 7.59 -4.34
C ASP A 97 -0.15 8.49 -3.13
N LEU A 98 -1.32 8.36 -2.48
CA LEU A 98 -1.63 9.10 -1.26
C LEU A 98 -0.77 8.66 -0.07
N GLN A 99 -0.42 7.38 0.03
CA GLN A 99 0.50 6.88 1.05
C GLN A 99 1.90 7.43 0.82
N LEU A 100 2.41 7.39 -0.41
CA LEU A 100 3.70 7.98 -0.75
C LEU A 100 3.74 9.47 -0.36
N LEU A 101 2.74 10.22 -0.80
CA LEU A 101 2.66 11.65 -0.50
C LEU A 101 2.64 11.95 1.00
N ALA A 102 1.96 11.10 1.79
CA ALA A 102 1.94 11.26 3.24
C ALA A 102 3.28 10.91 3.90
N PHE A 103 4.05 9.97 3.32
CA PHE A 103 5.43 9.71 3.75
C PHE A 103 6.35 10.89 3.40
N GLU A 104 6.30 11.40 2.17
CA GLU A 104 7.11 12.55 1.74
C GLU A 104 6.84 13.80 2.58
N ALA A 105 5.57 13.99 2.98
CA ALA A 105 5.16 15.11 3.84
C ALA A 105 5.41 14.87 5.34
N ASP A 106 5.96 13.71 5.74
CA ASP A 106 6.14 13.26 7.13
C ASP A 106 4.86 13.37 7.98
N LEU A 107 3.68 13.18 7.35
CA LEU A 107 2.39 13.17 8.05
C LEU A 107 2.21 11.91 8.87
N THR A 108 2.80 10.82 8.42
CA THR A 108 2.85 9.54 9.12
C THR A 108 4.02 8.72 8.63
N ARG A 109 4.46 7.77 9.45
CA ARG A 109 5.49 6.78 9.12
C ARG A 109 4.94 5.35 9.13
N VAL A 110 3.66 5.19 9.43
CA VAL A 110 3.02 3.88 9.50
C VAL A 110 1.68 3.93 8.80
N PHE A 111 1.45 2.97 7.90
CA PHE A 111 0.18 2.77 7.22
C PHE A 111 -0.37 1.37 7.45
N SER A 112 -1.69 1.29 7.41
CA SER A 112 -2.42 0.05 7.24
C SER A 112 -3.38 0.20 6.06
N PHE A 113 -3.30 -0.72 5.09
CA PHE A 113 -4.14 -0.69 3.90
C PHE A 113 -4.72 -2.06 3.62
N LYS A 114 -6.03 -2.18 3.64
CA LYS A 114 -6.76 -3.41 3.33
C LYS A 114 -7.22 -3.35 1.86
N PHE A 115 -6.69 -4.22 1.01
CA PHE A 115 -7.03 -4.31 -0.42
C PHE A 115 -8.48 -4.72 -0.64
N GLY A 116 -8.97 -5.67 0.15
CA GLY A 116 -10.34 -6.13 0.07
C GLY A 116 -10.88 -6.55 1.43
N ARG A 117 -12.19 -6.39 1.61
CA ARG A 117 -12.88 -6.94 2.77
C ARG A 117 -13.09 -8.44 2.56
N ASP A 118 -12.90 -9.25 3.60
CA ASP A 118 -12.98 -10.71 3.52
C ASP A 118 -14.34 -11.20 2.96
N GLY A 119 -15.44 -10.57 3.36
CA GLY A 119 -16.78 -10.84 2.83
C GLY A 119 -17.15 -10.09 1.55
N SER A 120 -16.17 -9.61 0.77
CA SER A 120 -16.44 -8.85 -0.46
C SER A 120 -16.93 -9.74 -1.58
N SER A 121 -18.06 -9.38 -2.20
CA SER A 121 -18.55 -10.01 -3.44
C SER A 121 -17.97 -9.34 -4.70
N ARG A 122 -16.98 -8.48 -4.57
CA ARG A 122 -16.36 -7.80 -5.71
C ARG A 122 -15.75 -8.81 -6.67
N VAL A 123 -16.02 -8.63 -7.96
CA VAL A 123 -15.33 -9.30 -9.06
C VAL A 123 -14.14 -8.42 -9.47
N TYR A 124 -13.05 -9.06 -9.82
CA TYR A 124 -11.84 -8.40 -10.33
C TYR A 124 -11.61 -8.86 -11.78
N PRO A 125 -12.21 -8.19 -12.78
CA PRO A 125 -12.13 -8.60 -14.18
C PRO A 125 -10.70 -8.71 -14.70
N GLU A 126 -9.80 -7.91 -14.16
CA GLU A 126 -8.39 -7.88 -14.51
C GLU A 126 -7.66 -9.19 -14.14
N SER A 127 -8.21 -9.97 -13.20
CA SER A 127 -7.70 -11.31 -12.87
C SER A 127 -8.05 -12.37 -13.94
N GLY A 128 -8.96 -12.05 -14.85
CA GLY A 128 -9.54 -12.98 -15.81
C GLY A 128 -10.59 -13.93 -15.22
N ILE A 129 -10.96 -13.75 -13.95
CA ILE A 129 -11.90 -14.59 -13.21
C ILE A 129 -13.22 -13.84 -12.98
N ASP A 130 -14.31 -14.38 -13.50
CA ASP A 130 -15.66 -13.84 -13.35
C ASP A 130 -16.35 -14.48 -12.12
N ALA A 131 -15.77 -14.28 -10.95
CA ALA A 131 -16.33 -14.74 -9.68
C ALA A 131 -16.09 -13.71 -8.58
N GLY A 132 -17.08 -13.52 -7.71
CA GLY A 132 -16.91 -12.65 -6.53
C GLY A 132 -15.87 -13.21 -5.58
N PHE A 133 -15.01 -12.35 -5.06
CA PHE A 133 -13.85 -12.71 -4.24
C PHE A 133 -14.17 -13.68 -3.10
N HIS A 134 -15.16 -13.35 -2.26
CA HIS A 134 -15.56 -14.22 -1.15
C HIS A 134 -16.11 -15.56 -1.64
N GLY A 135 -16.94 -15.56 -2.69
CA GLY A 135 -17.45 -16.80 -3.28
C GLY A 135 -16.36 -17.70 -3.85
N ALA A 136 -15.34 -17.10 -4.47
CA ALA A 136 -14.16 -17.82 -4.99
C ALA A 136 -13.29 -18.40 -3.86
N SER A 137 -13.21 -17.71 -2.71
CA SER A 137 -12.43 -18.18 -1.56
C SER A 137 -12.97 -19.50 -0.97
N HIS A 138 -14.26 -19.77 -1.14
CA HIS A 138 -14.90 -21.04 -0.76
C HIS A 138 -14.81 -22.07 -1.89
N HIS A 139 -13.61 -22.45 -2.27
CA HIS A 139 -13.33 -23.32 -3.41
C HIS A 139 -13.71 -24.80 -3.20
N GLY A 140 -13.98 -25.23 -1.95
CA GLY A 140 -14.40 -26.59 -1.61
C GLY A 140 -13.37 -27.66 -1.97
N GLY A 141 -12.09 -27.32 -2.03
CA GLY A 141 -11.00 -28.24 -2.41
C GLY A 141 -11.01 -28.66 -3.89
N ARG A 142 -11.78 -28.00 -4.76
CA ARG A 142 -11.84 -28.32 -6.19
C ARG A 142 -10.68 -27.61 -6.92
N ASP A 143 -9.83 -28.37 -7.58
CA ASP A 143 -8.62 -27.88 -8.26
C ASP A 143 -8.87 -26.70 -9.21
N SER A 144 -9.96 -26.71 -9.99
CA SER A 144 -10.29 -25.57 -10.85
C SER A 144 -10.56 -24.29 -10.08
N ARG A 145 -11.36 -24.40 -9.00
CA ARG A 145 -11.70 -23.25 -8.16
C ARG A 145 -10.50 -22.74 -7.34
N VAL A 146 -9.61 -23.65 -6.92
CA VAL A 146 -8.34 -23.27 -6.27
C VAL A 146 -7.50 -22.46 -7.24
N ARG A 147 -7.41 -22.88 -8.52
CA ARG A 147 -6.71 -22.11 -9.56
C ARG A 147 -7.36 -20.74 -9.80
N ASP A 148 -8.68 -20.68 -9.92
CA ASP A 148 -9.40 -19.42 -10.11
C ASP A 148 -9.11 -18.44 -8.95
N TYR A 149 -9.16 -18.93 -7.71
CA TYR A 149 -8.85 -18.11 -6.54
C TYR A 149 -7.37 -17.68 -6.49
N ALA A 150 -6.46 -18.56 -6.94
CA ALA A 150 -5.05 -18.23 -7.04
C ALA A 150 -4.79 -17.10 -8.07
N GLU A 151 -5.48 -17.09 -9.22
CA GLU A 151 -5.36 -16.01 -10.20
C GLU A 151 -5.88 -14.66 -9.63
N ILE A 152 -6.95 -14.66 -8.85
CA ILE A 152 -7.38 -13.43 -8.15
C ILE A 152 -6.30 -12.93 -7.17
N ASN A 153 -5.72 -13.83 -6.38
CA ASN A 153 -4.65 -13.45 -5.45
C ASN A 153 -3.38 -12.98 -6.17
N LYS A 154 -3.02 -13.62 -7.28
CA LYS A 154 -1.91 -13.20 -8.15
C LYS A 154 -2.14 -11.77 -8.69
N TYR A 155 -3.36 -11.47 -9.11
CA TYR A 155 -3.73 -10.11 -9.52
C TYR A 155 -3.53 -9.11 -8.38
N HIS A 156 -3.96 -9.43 -7.14
CA HIS A 156 -3.74 -8.54 -6.00
C HIS A 156 -2.25 -8.30 -5.74
N VAL A 157 -1.43 -9.35 -5.77
CA VAL A 157 0.03 -9.22 -5.60
C VAL A 157 0.65 -8.38 -6.72
N SER A 158 0.14 -8.48 -7.95
CA SER A 158 0.65 -7.73 -9.11
C SER A 158 0.47 -6.21 -9.01
N LEU A 159 -0.29 -5.72 -8.04
CA LEU A 159 -0.46 -4.29 -7.78
C LEU A 159 0.69 -3.69 -6.94
N LEU A 160 1.41 -4.54 -6.18
CA LEU A 160 2.50 -4.08 -5.30
C LEU A 160 3.69 -3.44 -6.05
N PRO A 161 4.13 -3.96 -7.20
CA PRO A 161 5.24 -3.38 -7.95
C PRO A 161 5.07 -1.89 -8.26
N TYR A 162 3.85 -1.43 -8.52
CA TYR A 162 3.57 -0.01 -8.73
C TYR A 162 4.00 0.85 -7.53
N PHE A 163 3.65 0.42 -6.32
CA PHE A 163 4.01 1.14 -5.10
C PHE A 163 5.52 1.04 -4.82
N MET A 164 6.10 -0.15 -5.03
CA MET A 164 7.54 -0.34 -4.88
C MET A 164 8.34 0.56 -5.82
N GLU A 165 7.92 0.67 -7.09
CA GLU A 165 8.57 1.55 -8.07
C GLU A 165 8.49 3.03 -7.65
N LYS A 166 7.34 3.46 -7.15
CA LYS A 166 7.17 4.82 -6.62
C LYS A 166 8.10 5.10 -5.44
N LEU A 167 8.15 4.18 -4.47
CA LEU A 167 9.05 4.30 -3.32
C LEU A 167 10.54 4.25 -3.74
N GLN A 168 10.89 3.40 -4.70
CA GLN A 168 12.26 3.28 -5.22
C GLN A 168 12.72 4.55 -5.93
N ASN A 169 11.81 5.23 -6.64
CA ASN A 169 12.11 6.46 -7.37
C ASN A 169 12.05 7.73 -6.49
N THR A 170 11.65 7.60 -5.23
CA THR A 170 11.60 8.72 -4.27
C THR A 170 12.80 8.63 -3.34
N MET A 171 13.68 9.63 -3.42
CA MET A 171 14.93 9.65 -2.64
C MET A 171 14.74 10.25 -1.25
N GLU A 172 15.37 9.62 -0.26
CA GLU A 172 15.49 10.11 1.11
C GLU A 172 16.98 10.14 1.51
N GLY A 173 17.63 11.28 1.37
CA GLY A 173 19.08 11.38 1.47
C GLY A 173 19.78 10.66 0.31
N ASP A 174 20.67 9.74 0.64
CA ASP A 174 21.45 8.96 -0.32
C ASP A 174 20.80 7.60 -0.69
N THR A 175 19.64 7.29 -0.10
CA THR A 175 18.89 6.05 -0.29
C THR A 175 17.48 6.34 -0.80
N SER A 176 16.79 5.33 -1.31
CA SER A 176 15.38 5.46 -1.69
C SER A 176 14.46 5.29 -0.49
N LEU A 177 13.21 5.76 -0.61
CA LEU A 177 12.18 5.44 0.40
C LEU A 177 11.95 3.93 0.51
N LEU A 178 12.11 3.16 -0.57
CA LEU A 178 11.99 1.70 -0.52
C LEU A 178 13.08 1.07 0.34
N ASP A 179 14.30 1.58 0.28
CA ASP A 179 15.40 1.10 1.12
C ASP A 179 15.11 1.31 2.61
N ASN A 180 14.41 2.40 2.95
CA ASN A 180 14.09 2.79 4.33
C ASN A 180 12.71 2.31 4.80
N THR A 181 11.92 1.70 3.92
CA THR A 181 10.57 1.23 4.23
C THR A 181 10.55 -0.29 4.34
N VAL A 182 9.59 -0.81 5.12
CA VAL A 182 9.16 -2.21 5.04
C VAL A 182 7.66 -2.26 4.74
N ILE A 183 7.30 -3.02 3.73
CA ILE A 183 5.92 -3.35 3.39
C ILE A 183 5.69 -4.79 3.82
N VAL A 184 4.76 -5.01 4.73
CA VAL A 184 4.28 -6.35 5.10
C VAL A 184 2.97 -6.60 4.38
N TYR A 185 2.97 -7.54 3.46
CA TYR A 185 1.79 -7.95 2.71
C TYR A 185 1.44 -9.40 3.01
N GLY A 186 0.19 -9.68 3.24
CA GLY A 186 -0.25 -11.04 3.52
C GLY A 186 -1.75 -11.13 3.79
N SER A 187 -2.16 -12.29 4.28
CA SER A 187 -3.53 -12.56 4.66
C SER A 187 -3.56 -13.18 6.05
N PRO A 188 -4.58 -12.86 6.87
CA PRO A 188 -4.78 -13.53 8.15
C PRO A 188 -5.30 -14.96 7.98
N MET A 189 -5.65 -15.38 6.77
CA MET A 189 -6.11 -16.72 6.43
C MET A 189 -5.19 -17.35 5.41
N ALA A 190 -4.74 -18.59 5.67
CA ALA A 190 -3.97 -19.39 4.72
C ALA A 190 -4.91 -20.21 3.82
N ASP A 191 -5.76 -21.05 4.43
CA ASP A 191 -6.84 -21.75 3.72
C ASP A 191 -8.15 -21.00 3.95
N SER A 192 -8.52 -20.20 2.95
CA SER A 192 -9.72 -19.39 2.98
C SER A 192 -11.01 -20.22 3.01
N ASN A 193 -11.01 -21.41 2.42
CA ASN A 193 -12.17 -22.29 2.40
C ASN A 193 -12.53 -22.81 3.80
N LEU A 194 -11.53 -23.01 4.65
CA LEU A 194 -11.67 -23.49 6.03
C LEU A 194 -11.63 -22.36 7.07
N HIS A 195 -11.45 -21.12 6.63
CA HIS A 195 -11.18 -19.95 7.48
C HIS A 195 -10.02 -20.21 8.45
N ASN A 196 -8.98 -20.85 7.97
CA ASN A 196 -7.87 -21.36 8.74
C ASN A 196 -6.78 -20.30 8.86
N HIS A 197 -6.28 -20.04 10.07
CA HIS A 197 -5.22 -19.08 10.38
C HIS A 197 -3.84 -19.74 10.53
N ARG A 198 -3.66 -20.98 10.07
CA ARG A 198 -2.37 -21.69 10.12
C ARG A 198 -1.60 -21.48 8.85
N ARG A 199 -0.27 -21.29 8.96
CA ARG A 199 0.64 -21.13 7.83
C ARG A 199 0.26 -19.94 6.92
N CYS A 200 -0.12 -18.83 7.56
CA CYS A 200 -0.46 -17.62 6.81
C CYS A 200 0.76 -17.11 6.04
N PRO A 201 0.62 -16.87 4.72
CA PRO A 201 1.73 -16.35 3.93
C PRO A 201 1.95 -14.87 4.29
N LEU A 202 3.23 -14.50 4.41
CA LEU A 202 3.68 -13.11 4.51
C LEU A 202 4.75 -12.84 3.46
N ILE A 203 4.69 -11.68 2.85
CA ILE A 203 5.71 -11.15 1.96
C ILE A 203 6.21 -9.85 2.60
N MET A 204 7.52 -9.71 2.73
CA MET A 204 8.14 -8.47 3.17
C MET A 204 8.93 -7.87 2.01
N LEU A 205 8.72 -6.59 1.75
CA LEU A 205 9.31 -5.85 0.65
C LEU A 205 9.95 -4.56 1.20
N GLY A 206 11.09 -4.18 0.63
CA GLY A 206 11.87 -3.03 1.08
C GLY A 206 12.99 -3.41 2.05
N GLY A 207 13.87 -2.45 2.35
CA GLY A 207 15.10 -2.68 3.07
C GLY A 207 15.06 -2.42 4.58
N ALA A 208 13.97 -1.77 5.07
CA ALA A 208 13.86 -1.35 6.48
C ALA A 208 15.12 -0.64 7.02
N GLY A 209 15.73 0.26 6.23
CA GLY A 209 16.97 0.93 6.59
C GLY A 209 18.20 0.02 6.66
N GLY A 210 18.20 -1.09 5.92
CA GLY A 210 19.23 -2.12 5.95
C GLY A 210 19.05 -3.20 7.02
N ALA A 211 17.91 -3.19 7.71
CA ALA A 211 17.61 -4.20 8.74
C ALA A 211 17.05 -5.52 8.19
N LEU A 212 16.69 -5.55 6.90
CA LEU A 212 16.16 -6.74 6.22
C LEU A 212 17.02 -7.11 5.01
N ASP A 213 17.35 -8.39 4.91
CA ASP A 213 17.98 -8.99 3.74
C ASP A 213 16.88 -9.39 2.74
N GLY A 214 17.11 -9.07 1.46
CA GLY A 214 16.21 -9.52 0.38
C GLY A 214 16.54 -10.92 -0.12
N GLY A 215 15.61 -11.50 -0.94
CA GLY A 215 15.86 -12.75 -1.64
C GLY A 215 15.85 -14.01 -0.76
N VAL A 216 15.30 -13.94 0.44
CA VAL A 216 15.18 -15.08 1.37
C VAL A 216 13.76 -15.64 1.37
N HIS A 217 13.65 -16.96 1.49
CA HIS A 217 12.41 -17.66 1.75
C HIS A 217 12.52 -18.43 3.06
N LEU A 218 11.76 -18.01 4.05
CA LEU A 218 11.77 -18.58 5.38
C LEU A 218 10.52 -19.43 5.62
N HIS A 219 10.71 -20.59 6.20
CA HIS A 219 9.63 -21.49 6.57
C HIS A 219 9.60 -21.65 8.10
N ALA A 220 8.49 -21.31 8.70
CA ALA A 220 8.27 -21.48 10.12
C ALA A 220 7.73 -22.88 10.42
N ASP A 221 8.12 -23.44 11.55
CA ASP A 221 7.56 -24.69 12.05
C ASP A 221 6.06 -24.54 12.35
N ASP A 222 5.32 -25.64 12.20
CA ASP A 222 3.88 -25.66 12.53
C ASP A 222 3.64 -25.22 13.98
N GLY A 223 2.73 -24.27 14.13
CA GLY A 223 2.38 -23.72 15.44
C GLY A 223 3.22 -22.52 15.87
N THR A 224 4.18 -22.07 15.05
CA THR A 224 4.88 -20.81 15.31
C THR A 224 3.89 -19.64 15.20
N PRO A 225 3.69 -18.84 16.25
CA PRO A 225 2.85 -17.66 16.19
C PRO A 225 3.38 -16.64 15.17
N MET A 226 2.50 -16.04 14.37
CA MET A 226 2.86 -14.92 13.49
C MET A 226 3.43 -13.76 14.30
N ALA A 227 3.01 -13.59 15.53
CA ALA A 227 3.52 -12.59 16.45
C ALA A 227 5.04 -12.69 16.70
N ASN A 228 5.65 -13.89 16.53
CA ASN A 228 7.11 -14.06 16.60
C ASN A 228 7.83 -13.34 15.47
N VAL A 229 7.24 -13.36 14.26
CA VAL A 229 7.73 -12.62 13.08
C VAL A 229 7.60 -11.12 13.29
N MET A 230 6.46 -10.66 13.82
CA MET A 230 6.22 -9.24 14.10
C MET A 230 7.13 -8.73 15.21
N LEU A 231 7.43 -9.56 16.21
CA LEU A 231 8.37 -9.19 17.29
C LEU A 231 9.78 -8.99 16.74
N ASP A 232 10.30 -9.89 15.89
CA ASP A 232 11.61 -9.74 15.26
C ASP A 232 11.66 -8.47 14.39
N LEU A 233 10.60 -8.23 13.62
CA LEU A 233 10.50 -7.03 12.78
C LEU A 233 10.52 -5.74 13.63
N MET A 234 9.74 -5.67 14.70
CA MET A 234 9.71 -4.49 15.57
C MET A 234 11.05 -4.24 16.25
N GLN A 235 11.74 -5.30 16.70
CA GLN A 235 13.10 -5.17 17.26
C GLN A 235 14.09 -4.63 16.22
N ARG A 236 14.04 -5.10 14.97
CA ARG A 236 14.85 -4.59 13.86
C ARG A 236 14.55 -3.12 13.52
N LEU A 237 13.35 -2.68 13.79
CA LEU A 237 12.94 -1.27 13.62
C LEU A 237 13.25 -0.39 14.84
N GLY A 238 14.08 -0.86 15.76
CA GLY A 238 14.61 -0.07 16.89
C GLY A 238 13.80 -0.20 18.19
N MET A 239 12.88 -1.16 18.29
CA MET A 239 12.17 -1.48 19.54
C MET A 239 12.85 -2.64 20.28
N ASP A 240 14.17 -2.55 20.50
CA ASP A 240 15.04 -3.62 21.04
C ASP A 240 14.63 -4.09 22.44
N ASP A 241 13.98 -3.26 23.21
CA ASP A 241 13.52 -3.54 24.56
C ASP A 241 12.22 -4.34 24.61
N MET A 242 11.50 -4.46 23.48
CA MET A 242 10.28 -5.22 23.38
C MET A 242 10.57 -6.73 23.53
N LYS A 243 10.01 -7.36 24.58
CA LYS A 243 10.24 -8.77 24.90
C LYS A 243 9.13 -9.69 24.41
N SER A 244 7.95 -9.15 24.11
CA SER A 244 6.82 -9.92 23.61
C SER A 244 5.88 -9.02 22.81
N PHE A 245 5.12 -9.62 21.90
CA PHE A 245 4.07 -8.97 21.13
C PHE A 245 2.92 -9.97 20.91
N GLY A 246 1.69 -9.57 21.22
CA GLY A 246 0.52 -10.45 21.08
C GLY A 246 0.70 -11.80 21.78
N ASP A 247 0.55 -12.88 21.03
CA ASP A 247 0.73 -14.25 21.47
C ASP A 247 2.14 -14.81 21.20
N SER A 248 3.13 -13.95 21.01
CA SER A 248 4.51 -14.38 20.77
C SER A 248 5.04 -15.21 21.94
N ASN A 249 5.70 -16.32 21.61
CA ASN A 249 6.38 -17.21 22.55
C ASN A 249 7.89 -17.32 22.32
N GLY A 250 8.40 -16.50 21.42
CA GLY A 250 9.81 -16.41 21.03
C GLY A 250 9.97 -15.45 19.86
N ILE A 251 11.12 -15.51 19.22
CA ILE A 251 11.44 -14.74 18.02
C ILE A 251 11.52 -15.71 16.83
N PHE A 252 10.94 -15.35 15.70
CA PHE A 252 11.20 -15.99 14.42
C PHE A 252 12.10 -15.07 13.60
N SER A 253 13.38 -15.43 13.48
CA SER A 253 14.38 -14.60 12.81
C SER A 253 14.08 -14.38 11.34
N LEU A 254 14.08 -13.13 10.91
CA LEU A 254 13.94 -12.70 9.51
C LEU A 254 15.29 -12.68 8.75
N SER A 255 16.38 -13.05 9.40
CA SER A 255 17.68 -13.22 8.73
C SER A 255 17.74 -14.54 7.99
N ALA A 256 18.47 -14.57 6.86
CA ALA A 256 18.83 -15.83 6.23
C ALA A 256 19.52 -16.75 7.25
N PRO A 257 19.21 -18.06 7.28
CA PRO A 257 19.98 -18.97 8.09
C PRO A 257 21.47 -18.91 7.66
N PRO A 258 22.40 -18.99 8.61
CA PRO A 258 23.81 -19.02 8.25
C PRO A 258 24.03 -20.14 7.22
N THR A 259 24.59 -19.80 6.07
CA THR A 259 25.01 -20.80 5.09
C THR A 259 25.98 -21.73 5.80
N GLU A 260 25.63 -23.01 5.96
CA GLU A 260 26.61 -24.00 6.39
C GLU A 260 27.82 -23.88 5.45
N ALA A 261 28.96 -23.44 6.01
CA ALA A 261 30.19 -23.38 5.27
C ALA A 261 30.46 -24.80 4.77
N GLY A 262 30.29 -25.00 3.44
CA GLY A 262 30.44 -26.28 2.83
C GLY A 262 31.78 -26.85 3.25
N ASN A 263 31.77 -27.98 3.92
CA ASN A 263 32.96 -28.81 4.10
C ASN A 263 33.38 -29.21 2.69
N ALA A 264 34.47 -28.51 2.21
CA ALA A 264 35.18 -28.91 1.03
C ALA A 264 36.04 -30.14 1.33
#